data_bc8b44418a5fde26f79929ce636de252
#
_entry.id   bc8b44418a5fde26f79929ce636de252
#
_cell.length_a   1.000
_cell.length_b   1.000
_cell.length_c   1.000
_cell.angle_alpha   90.00
_cell.angle_beta   90.00
_cell.angle_gamma   90.00
#
_symmetry.space_group_name_H-M   'P 1'
#
loop_
_entity.id
_entity.type
_entity.pdbx_description
1 polymer ?
#
loop_
_entity_poly.entity_id
_entity_poly.type
_entity_poly.pdbx_seq_one_letter_code
_entity_poly.pdbx_strand_id
1 'polypeptide(L)'
;MNGAFLRVAALLPLIQALVATLVASALFAIRLNRQGGSSRAALRRFLRFAALVFLLTFGLATLWDARQTLRGVAGAFRGRARDQYAMGLLRQSGRGFLARDPAQAAAWFRKAADQGDPDAQLALARALRSGDGVAADPAAALRFARASADAGNTDAMLLAGDLLNPQDAPLARGYYQRALGLIRAKADRGDAQSALTLGLMYARGQGLAPDPVEGFAWMLVAGQHGLPGLQRFALLIEARQLTPAQRAAAAERAKALVPQKAKKQTG
;
A
#
# COMPACT_ATOMS: atom_id res chain seq x y z
N MET A 1 2.81 5.88 1.23
CA MET A 1 1.79 5.43 2.24
C MET A 1 1.08 4.22 1.67
N ASN A 2 1.25 3.06 2.35
CA ASN A 2 0.85 1.75 1.84
C ASN A 2 -0.65 1.63 1.60
N GLY A 3 -1.05 1.04 0.46
CA GLY A 3 -2.45 0.75 0.13
C GLY A 3 -3.17 -0.14 1.15
N ALA A 4 -2.44 -0.86 2.01
CA ALA A 4 -2.97 -1.59 3.16
C ALA A 4 -3.46 -0.63 4.26
N PHE A 5 -2.73 0.44 4.55
CA PHE A 5 -3.14 1.46 5.53
C PHE A 5 -4.41 2.20 5.08
N LEU A 6 -4.52 2.49 3.78
CA LEU A 6 -5.75 3.06 3.19
C LEU A 6 -6.94 2.08 3.23
N ARG A 7 -6.72 0.78 3.10
CA ARG A 7 -7.79 -0.24 3.25
C ARG A 7 -8.22 -0.40 4.70
N VAL A 8 -7.29 -0.38 5.65
CA VAL A 8 -7.59 -0.42 7.08
C VAL A 8 -8.25 0.88 7.52
N ALA A 9 -7.79 2.03 7.04
CA ALA A 9 -8.43 3.32 7.31
C ALA A 9 -9.85 3.42 6.73
N ALA A 10 -10.14 2.79 5.59
CA ALA A 10 -11.50 2.71 5.03
C ALA A 10 -12.42 1.76 5.80
N LEU A 11 -11.86 0.75 6.48
CA LEU A 11 -12.61 -0.18 7.34
C LEU A 11 -12.73 0.34 8.78
N LEU A 12 -11.89 1.27 9.21
CA LEU A 12 -11.87 1.80 10.57
C LEU A 12 -13.23 2.36 11.02
N PRO A 13 -13.98 3.14 10.20
CA PRO A 13 -15.31 3.61 10.56
C PRO A 13 -16.34 2.47 10.70
N LEU A 14 -16.24 1.45 9.85
CA LEU A 14 -17.09 0.24 9.95
C LEU A 14 -16.77 -0.55 11.21
N ILE A 15 -15.50 -0.71 11.56
CA ILE A 15 -15.05 -1.39 12.78
C ILE A 15 -15.48 -0.58 14.01
N GLN A 16 -15.33 0.73 14.00
CA GLN A 16 -15.80 1.61 15.10
C GLN A 16 -17.30 1.57 15.27
N ALA A 17 -18.08 1.60 14.18
CA ALA A 17 -19.52 1.46 14.20
C ALA A 17 -19.94 0.09 14.75
N LEU A 18 -19.26 -0.98 14.36
CA LEU A 18 -19.52 -2.34 14.84
C LEU A 18 -19.19 -2.47 16.34
N VAL A 19 -18.04 -1.95 16.77
CA VAL A 19 -17.62 -1.97 18.18
C VAL A 19 -18.58 -1.14 19.04
N ALA A 20 -18.94 0.06 18.60
CA ALA A 20 -19.89 0.91 19.32
C ALA A 20 -21.27 0.23 19.44
N THR A 21 -21.73 -0.44 18.39
CA THR A 21 -23.00 -1.19 18.40
C THR A 21 -22.90 -2.41 19.34
N LEU A 22 -21.78 -3.13 19.34
CA LEU A 22 -21.56 -4.26 20.26
C LEU A 22 -21.49 -3.81 21.71
N VAL A 23 -20.79 -2.72 22.03
CA VAL A 23 -20.69 -2.17 23.39
C VAL A 23 -22.04 -1.67 23.87
N ALA A 24 -22.77 -0.91 23.05
CA ALA A 24 -24.13 -0.48 23.38
C ALA A 24 -25.08 -1.66 23.58
N SER A 25 -24.93 -2.72 22.77
CA SER A 25 -25.66 -3.98 22.87
C SER A 25 -25.40 -4.70 24.19
N ALA A 26 -24.14 -4.80 24.59
CA ALA A 26 -23.74 -5.44 25.84
C ALA A 26 -24.26 -4.66 27.07
N LEU A 27 -24.12 -3.34 27.07
CA LEU A 27 -24.61 -2.48 28.15
C LEU A 27 -26.14 -2.55 28.29
N PHE A 28 -26.85 -2.61 27.17
CA PHE A 28 -28.31 -2.74 27.18
C PHE A 28 -28.77 -4.13 27.65
N ALA A 29 -28.07 -5.20 27.25
CA ALA A 29 -28.33 -6.56 27.72
C ALA A 29 -28.11 -6.69 29.25
N ILE A 30 -27.04 -6.09 29.79
CA ILE A 30 -26.77 -6.02 31.23
C ILE A 30 -27.90 -5.28 31.96
N ARG A 31 -28.41 -4.18 31.41
CA ARG A 31 -29.51 -3.40 31.99
C ARG A 31 -30.83 -4.17 31.99
N LEU A 32 -31.12 -4.91 30.90
CA LEU A 32 -32.28 -5.79 30.81
C LEU A 32 -32.26 -6.93 31.82
N ASN A 33 -31.10 -7.56 31.98
CA ASN A 33 -30.92 -8.66 32.93
C ASN A 33 -31.13 -8.19 34.39
N ARG A 34 -30.74 -6.95 34.71
CA ARG A 34 -30.98 -6.35 36.04
C ARG A 34 -32.46 -6.00 36.30
N GLN A 35 -33.27 -5.86 35.26
CA GLN A 35 -34.72 -5.46 35.37
C GLN A 35 -35.69 -6.63 35.29
N GLY A 36 -35.19 -7.89 35.19
CA GLY A 36 -36.04 -9.09 35.22
C GLY A 36 -37.01 -9.25 34.03
N GLY A 37 -36.78 -8.54 32.95
CA GLY A 37 -37.72 -8.46 31.83
C GLY A 37 -37.28 -9.16 30.55
N SER A 38 -37.68 -10.39 30.34
CA SER A 38 -37.55 -11.12 29.07
C SER A 38 -38.70 -10.84 28.10
N SER A 39 -39.08 -9.58 27.86
CA SER A 39 -40.21 -9.31 26.99
C SER A 39 -39.75 -9.02 25.53
N ARG A 40 -40.52 -9.55 24.56
CA ARG A 40 -40.36 -9.25 23.13
C ARG A 40 -40.34 -7.74 22.85
N ALA A 41 -40.99 -6.94 23.70
CA ALA A 41 -40.98 -5.49 23.64
C ALA A 41 -39.61 -4.88 23.97
N ALA A 42 -38.88 -5.41 24.96
CA ALA A 42 -37.55 -4.96 25.31
C ALA A 42 -36.52 -5.29 24.19
N LEU A 43 -36.65 -6.47 23.59
CA LEU A 43 -35.81 -6.86 22.44
C LEU A 43 -36.06 -5.93 21.23
N ARG A 44 -37.32 -5.57 20.94
CA ARG A 44 -37.64 -4.64 19.85
C ARG A 44 -37.08 -3.23 20.11
N ARG A 45 -37.15 -2.73 21.36
CA ARG A 45 -36.55 -1.43 21.74
C ARG A 45 -35.03 -1.47 21.57
N PHE A 46 -34.42 -2.56 21.98
CA PHE A 46 -32.98 -2.78 21.80
C PHE A 46 -32.55 -2.79 20.32
N LEU A 47 -33.25 -3.56 19.47
CA LEU A 47 -32.92 -3.63 18.03
C LEU A 47 -33.09 -2.26 17.35
N ARG A 48 -34.14 -1.48 17.75
CA ARG A 48 -34.33 -0.10 17.25
C ARG A 48 -33.17 0.82 17.69
N PHE A 49 -32.75 0.73 18.94
CA PHE A 49 -31.64 1.54 19.46
C PHE A 49 -30.33 1.14 18.79
N ALA A 50 -30.04 -0.13 18.65
CA ALA A 50 -28.84 -0.63 17.96
C ALA A 50 -28.81 -0.19 16.48
N ALA A 51 -29.96 -0.28 15.78
CA ALA A 51 -30.08 0.20 14.40
C ALA A 51 -29.87 1.72 14.31
N LEU A 52 -30.42 2.51 15.24
CA LEU A 52 -30.21 3.95 15.28
C LEU A 52 -28.73 4.32 15.50
N VAL A 53 -28.08 3.68 16.46
CA VAL A 53 -26.65 3.91 16.73
C VAL A 53 -25.80 3.52 15.51
N PHE A 54 -26.11 2.38 14.88
CA PHE A 54 -25.43 1.96 13.64
C PHE A 54 -25.61 2.98 12.51
N LEU A 55 -26.84 3.44 12.27
CA LEU A 55 -27.13 4.45 11.22
C LEU A 55 -26.43 5.78 11.50
N LEU A 56 -26.42 6.23 12.75
CA LEU A 56 -25.73 7.47 13.14
C LEU A 56 -24.21 7.35 12.96
N THR A 57 -23.60 6.27 13.45
CA THR A 57 -22.15 6.08 13.35
C THR A 57 -21.71 5.85 11.91
N PHE A 58 -22.48 5.07 11.14
CA PHE A 58 -22.23 4.86 9.71
C PHE A 58 -22.44 6.16 8.92
N GLY A 59 -23.52 6.91 9.21
CA GLY A 59 -23.79 8.19 8.56
C GLY A 59 -22.72 9.24 8.86
N LEU A 60 -22.24 9.35 10.09
CA LEU A 60 -21.12 10.24 10.44
C LEU A 60 -19.81 9.84 9.76
N ALA A 61 -19.54 8.53 9.66
CA ALA A 61 -18.34 8.03 8.99
C ALA A 61 -18.38 8.33 7.48
N THR A 62 -19.53 8.13 6.83
CA THR A 62 -19.69 8.44 5.40
C THR A 62 -19.62 9.94 5.12
N LEU A 63 -20.18 10.77 6.00
CA LEU A 63 -20.06 12.23 5.91
C LEU A 63 -18.63 12.71 6.10
N TRP A 64 -17.87 12.09 7.01
CA TRP A 64 -16.45 12.38 7.20
C TRP A 64 -15.63 12.06 5.94
N ASP A 65 -15.82 10.88 5.36
CA ASP A 65 -15.14 10.45 4.14
C ASP A 65 -15.50 11.36 2.95
N ALA A 66 -16.79 11.67 2.78
CA ALA A 66 -17.26 12.61 1.76
C ALA A 66 -16.63 14.00 1.93
N ARG A 67 -16.53 14.51 3.17
CA ARG A 67 -15.89 15.81 3.45
C ARG A 67 -14.41 15.80 3.12
N GLN A 68 -13.66 14.72 3.42
CA GLN A 68 -12.26 14.59 3.07
C GLN A 68 -12.06 14.55 1.55
N THR A 69 -12.90 13.77 0.86
CA THR A 69 -12.90 13.69 -0.60
C THR A 69 -13.19 15.06 -1.23
N LEU A 70 -14.18 15.79 -0.75
CA LEU A 70 -14.54 17.13 -1.24
C LEU A 70 -13.41 18.15 -1.01
N ARG A 71 -12.73 18.08 0.14
CA ARG A 71 -11.55 18.93 0.41
C ARG A 71 -10.40 18.65 -0.56
N GLY A 72 -10.13 17.37 -0.83
CA GLY A 72 -9.12 16.96 -1.82
C GLY A 72 -9.47 17.44 -3.21
N VAL A 73 -10.73 17.25 -3.63
CA VAL A 73 -11.25 17.76 -4.91
C VAL A 73 -11.08 19.27 -5.01
N ALA A 74 -11.54 20.03 -4.01
CA ALA A 74 -11.40 21.48 -3.99
C ALA A 74 -9.93 21.94 -4.02
N GLY A 75 -9.03 21.23 -3.34
CA GLY A 75 -7.59 21.48 -3.36
C GLY A 75 -6.96 21.22 -4.73
N ALA A 76 -7.38 20.16 -5.41
CA ALA A 76 -6.93 19.84 -6.76
C ALA A 76 -7.31 20.95 -7.77
N PHE A 77 -8.52 21.48 -7.67
CA PHE A 77 -8.98 22.60 -8.51
C PHE A 77 -8.27 23.93 -8.15
N ARG A 78 -7.76 24.09 -6.92
CA ARG A 78 -6.90 25.22 -6.53
C ARG A 78 -5.46 25.10 -7.01
N GLY A 79 -5.13 24.03 -7.72
CA GLY A 79 -3.84 23.84 -8.37
C GLY A 79 -2.74 23.25 -7.48
N ARG A 80 -3.01 22.82 -6.24
CA ARG A 80 -1.97 22.24 -5.36
C ARG A 80 -1.56 20.85 -5.87
N ALA A 81 -0.28 20.66 -6.13
CA ALA A 81 0.27 19.41 -6.71
C ALA A 81 -0.15 18.16 -5.94
N ARG A 82 -0.03 18.18 -4.61
CA ARG A 82 -0.40 17.05 -3.76
C ARG A 82 -1.88 16.68 -3.83
N ASP A 83 -2.77 17.67 -3.93
CA ASP A 83 -4.21 17.43 -4.06
C ASP A 83 -4.57 16.95 -5.48
N GLN A 84 -3.86 17.45 -6.49
CA GLN A 84 -3.99 16.95 -7.87
C GLN A 84 -3.53 15.49 -7.97
N TYR A 85 -2.41 15.12 -7.33
CA TYR A 85 -1.98 13.73 -7.22
C TYR A 85 -3.04 12.87 -6.53
N ALA A 86 -3.58 13.32 -5.38
CA ALA A 86 -4.64 12.62 -4.67
C ALA A 86 -5.90 12.44 -5.55
N MET A 87 -6.28 13.45 -6.34
CA MET A 87 -7.38 13.35 -7.31
C MET A 87 -7.11 12.30 -8.39
N GLY A 88 -5.88 12.25 -8.89
CA GLY A 88 -5.44 11.20 -9.81
C GLY A 88 -5.62 9.80 -9.22
N LEU A 89 -5.21 9.58 -7.96
CA LEU A 89 -5.40 8.30 -7.26
C LEU A 89 -6.88 7.93 -7.08
N LEU A 90 -7.75 8.90 -6.78
CA LEU A 90 -9.19 8.67 -6.68
C LEU A 90 -9.78 8.22 -8.02
N ARG A 91 -9.40 8.89 -9.13
CA ARG A 91 -9.84 8.51 -10.49
C ARG A 91 -9.26 7.17 -10.94
N GLN A 92 -8.03 6.86 -10.57
CA GLN A 92 -7.41 5.57 -10.89
C GLN A 92 -8.08 4.40 -10.18
N SER A 93 -8.46 4.59 -8.91
CA SER A 93 -9.05 3.52 -8.08
C SER A 93 -10.57 3.41 -8.17
N GLY A 94 -11.28 4.46 -8.62
CA GLY A 94 -12.74 4.53 -8.60
C GLY A 94 -13.30 4.57 -7.18
N ARG A 95 -12.63 5.29 -6.26
CA ARG A 95 -13.04 5.38 -4.86
C ARG A 95 -13.95 6.58 -4.57
N GLY A 96 -14.72 6.44 -3.49
CA GLY A 96 -15.72 7.42 -3.08
C GLY A 96 -16.89 7.42 -4.07
N PHE A 97 -17.33 8.60 -4.46
CA PHE A 97 -18.40 8.80 -5.47
C PHE A 97 -17.87 8.97 -6.90
N LEU A 98 -16.55 8.81 -7.09
CA LEU A 98 -15.91 8.99 -8.40
C LEU A 98 -15.75 7.62 -9.09
N ALA A 99 -16.25 7.52 -10.32
CA ALA A 99 -15.99 6.35 -11.15
C ALA A 99 -14.50 6.25 -11.52
N ARG A 100 -14.02 5.02 -11.70
CA ARG A 100 -12.68 4.77 -12.23
C ARG A 100 -12.56 5.35 -13.63
N ASP A 101 -11.56 6.20 -13.82
CA ASP A 101 -11.25 6.83 -15.09
C ASP A 101 -9.72 7.01 -15.20
N PRO A 102 -9.03 6.06 -15.82
CA PRO A 102 -7.58 6.12 -15.97
C PRO A 102 -7.10 7.32 -16.80
N ALA A 103 -7.89 7.76 -17.79
CA ALA A 103 -7.52 8.91 -18.62
C ALA A 103 -7.54 10.21 -17.81
N GLN A 104 -8.57 10.41 -16.99
CA GLN A 104 -8.59 11.53 -16.05
C GLN A 104 -7.52 11.40 -14.99
N ALA A 105 -7.23 10.19 -14.51
CA ALA A 105 -6.15 9.96 -13.55
C ALA A 105 -4.80 10.40 -14.12
N ALA A 106 -4.46 9.99 -15.34
CA ALA A 106 -3.23 10.38 -16.01
C ALA A 106 -3.15 11.92 -16.23
N ALA A 107 -4.26 12.56 -16.57
CA ALA A 107 -4.32 14.01 -16.72
C ALA A 107 -4.06 14.74 -15.37
N TRP A 108 -4.58 14.25 -14.27
CA TRP A 108 -4.33 14.80 -12.93
C TRP A 108 -2.89 14.54 -12.46
N PHE A 109 -2.34 13.33 -12.71
CA PHE A 109 -0.94 13.04 -12.44
C PHE A 109 -0.01 13.95 -13.23
N ARG A 110 -0.33 14.25 -14.50
CA ARG A 110 0.45 15.18 -15.31
C ARG A 110 0.49 16.59 -14.71
N LYS A 111 -0.67 17.12 -14.31
CA LYS A 111 -0.74 18.45 -13.67
C LYS A 111 0.11 18.54 -12.39
N ALA A 112 0.13 17.50 -11.58
CA ALA A 112 0.95 17.44 -10.36
C ALA A 112 2.44 17.20 -10.67
N ALA A 113 2.74 16.35 -11.66
CA ALA A 113 4.09 16.04 -12.09
C ALA A 113 4.80 17.25 -12.70
N ASP A 114 4.08 18.07 -13.46
CA ASP A 114 4.58 19.31 -14.06
C ASP A 114 4.93 20.37 -12.97
N GLN A 115 4.36 20.25 -11.78
CA GLN A 115 4.70 21.05 -10.61
C GLN A 115 5.84 20.43 -9.77
N GLY A 116 6.42 19.32 -10.21
CA GLY A 116 7.55 18.66 -9.56
C GLY A 116 7.17 17.69 -8.43
N ASP A 117 5.89 17.31 -8.26
CA ASP A 117 5.50 16.31 -7.24
C ASP A 117 6.09 14.93 -7.60
N PRO A 118 6.98 14.36 -6.76
CA PRO A 118 7.69 13.12 -7.12
C PRO A 118 6.77 11.90 -7.21
N ASP A 119 5.72 11.86 -6.38
CA ASP A 119 4.78 10.73 -6.38
C ASP A 119 3.90 10.77 -7.63
N ALA A 120 3.52 11.97 -8.07
CA ALA A 120 2.80 12.17 -9.32
C ALA A 120 3.67 11.85 -10.55
N GLN A 121 4.95 12.26 -10.53
CA GLN A 121 5.91 11.91 -11.58
C GLN A 121 6.06 10.39 -11.71
N LEU A 122 6.17 9.65 -10.61
CA LEU A 122 6.19 8.19 -10.62
C LEU A 122 4.88 7.59 -11.15
N ALA A 123 3.72 8.12 -10.70
CA ALA A 123 2.42 7.63 -11.15
C ALA A 123 2.23 7.83 -12.66
N LEU A 124 2.59 9.01 -13.18
CA LEU A 124 2.56 9.31 -14.59
C LEU A 124 3.54 8.44 -15.40
N ALA A 125 4.74 8.22 -14.88
CA ALA A 125 5.72 7.34 -15.51
C ALA A 125 5.19 5.90 -15.64
N ARG A 126 4.51 5.39 -14.62
CA ARG A 126 3.85 4.07 -14.66
C ARG A 126 2.73 4.03 -15.71
N ALA A 127 1.89 5.06 -15.76
CA ALA A 127 0.81 5.18 -16.74
C ALA A 127 1.35 5.22 -18.18
N LEU A 128 2.39 6.01 -18.44
CA LEU A 128 3.07 6.10 -19.73
C LEU A 128 3.77 4.80 -20.13
N ARG A 129 4.32 4.05 -19.17
CA ARG A 129 4.92 2.73 -19.46
C ARG A 129 3.89 1.70 -19.89
N SER A 130 2.74 1.67 -19.20
CA SER A 130 1.70 0.65 -19.43
C SER A 130 0.64 1.04 -20.46
N GLY A 131 0.52 2.32 -20.81
CA GLY A 131 -0.57 2.82 -21.63
C GLY A 131 -1.91 2.94 -20.87
N ASP A 132 -1.89 2.95 -19.50
CA ASP A 132 -3.11 3.03 -18.70
C ASP A 132 -3.65 4.47 -18.66
N GLY A 133 -4.68 4.73 -19.44
CA GLY A 133 -5.32 6.04 -19.55
C GLY A 133 -4.55 7.10 -20.38
N VAL A 134 -3.42 6.74 -20.97
CA VAL A 134 -2.60 7.59 -21.84
C VAL A 134 -1.87 6.71 -22.84
N ALA A 135 -1.58 7.21 -24.03
CA ALA A 135 -0.77 6.46 -24.98
C ALA A 135 0.59 6.09 -24.38
N ALA A 136 1.01 4.84 -24.58
CA ALA A 136 2.29 4.35 -24.09
C ALA A 136 3.44 5.15 -24.73
N ASP A 137 4.32 5.69 -23.88
CA ASP A 137 5.50 6.44 -24.28
C ASP A 137 6.65 6.10 -23.30
N PRO A 138 7.47 5.08 -23.61
CA PRO A 138 8.58 4.67 -22.75
C PRO A 138 9.63 5.77 -22.55
N ALA A 139 9.83 6.64 -23.53
CA ALA A 139 10.80 7.73 -23.41
C ALA A 139 10.32 8.81 -22.43
N ALA A 140 9.05 9.20 -22.51
CA ALA A 140 8.45 10.09 -21.53
C ALA A 140 8.37 9.42 -20.13
N ALA A 141 8.02 8.13 -20.06
CA ALA A 141 8.03 7.38 -18.80
C ALA A 141 9.40 7.43 -18.13
N LEU A 142 10.48 7.23 -18.88
CA LEU A 142 11.85 7.32 -18.35
C LEU A 142 12.18 8.74 -17.86
N ARG A 143 11.78 9.80 -18.57
CA ARG A 143 12.02 11.17 -18.11
C ARG A 143 11.36 11.45 -16.76
N PHE A 144 10.09 11.08 -16.60
CA PHE A 144 9.37 11.28 -15.34
C PHE A 144 9.89 10.35 -14.23
N ALA A 145 10.26 9.10 -14.54
CA ALA A 145 10.88 8.21 -13.58
C ALA A 145 12.21 8.76 -13.05
N ARG A 146 13.06 9.32 -13.93
CA ARG A 146 14.31 9.97 -13.53
C ARG A 146 14.06 11.17 -12.64
N ALA A 147 13.16 12.07 -13.00
CA ALA A 147 12.84 13.25 -12.19
C ALA A 147 12.38 12.86 -10.77
N SER A 148 11.51 11.87 -10.67
CA SER A 148 11.06 11.32 -9.37
C SER A 148 12.19 10.63 -8.59
N ALA A 149 13.08 9.89 -9.30
CA ALA A 149 14.23 9.22 -8.69
C ALA A 149 15.25 10.23 -8.13
N ASP A 150 15.46 11.34 -8.82
CA ASP A 150 16.37 12.40 -8.38
C ASP A 150 15.82 13.16 -7.17
N ALA A 151 14.50 13.20 -7.00
CA ALA A 151 13.83 13.64 -5.77
C ALA A 151 13.88 12.59 -4.63
N GLY A 152 14.56 11.44 -4.82
CA GLY A 152 14.74 10.42 -3.79
C GLY A 152 13.67 9.33 -3.74
N ASN A 153 12.74 9.28 -4.69
CA ASN A 153 11.72 8.25 -4.73
C ASN A 153 12.32 6.88 -5.14
N THR A 154 12.34 5.96 -4.22
CA THR A 154 12.98 4.63 -4.39
C THR A 154 12.30 3.79 -5.47
N ASP A 155 10.96 3.83 -5.54
CA ASP A 155 10.19 3.10 -6.56
C ASP A 155 10.45 3.66 -7.96
N ALA A 156 10.70 4.97 -8.06
CA ALA A 156 11.06 5.61 -9.32
C ALA A 156 12.48 5.23 -9.77
N MET A 157 13.42 5.04 -8.82
CA MET A 157 14.75 4.51 -9.14
C MET A 157 14.66 3.11 -9.75
N LEU A 158 13.84 2.22 -9.16
CA LEU A 158 13.60 0.89 -9.71
C LEU A 158 12.97 0.96 -11.11
N LEU A 159 11.96 1.80 -11.28
CA LEU A 159 11.30 2.00 -12.57
C LEU A 159 12.25 2.53 -13.64
N ALA A 160 13.09 3.50 -13.30
CA ALA A 160 14.10 4.04 -14.22
C ALA A 160 15.13 2.96 -14.62
N GLY A 161 15.56 2.14 -13.66
CA GLY A 161 16.41 0.99 -13.93
C GLY A 161 15.75 -0.02 -14.88
N ASP A 162 14.49 -0.37 -14.65
CA ASP A 162 13.73 -1.28 -15.51
C ASP A 162 13.56 -0.76 -16.93
N LEU A 163 13.29 0.54 -17.09
CA LEU A 163 13.14 1.17 -18.41
C LEU A 163 14.46 1.27 -19.18
N LEU A 164 15.57 1.41 -18.48
CA LEU A 164 16.92 1.50 -19.06
C LEU A 164 17.57 0.14 -19.35
N ASN A 165 17.19 -0.90 -18.58
CA ASN A 165 17.92 -2.18 -18.60
C ASN A 165 18.09 -2.79 -20.01
N PRO A 166 17.14 -2.73 -20.94
CA PRO A 166 17.34 -3.24 -22.29
C PRO A 166 18.28 -2.37 -23.15
N GLN A 167 18.46 -1.08 -22.81
CA GLN A 167 19.11 -0.07 -23.65
C GLN A 167 20.44 0.40 -23.10
N ASP A 168 20.55 0.56 -21.79
CA ASP A 168 21.74 1.06 -21.08
C ASP A 168 21.89 0.36 -19.73
N ALA A 169 22.46 -0.84 -19.75
CA ALA A 169 22.68 -1.65 -18.56
C ALA A 169 23.59 -1.00 -17.49
N PRO A 170 24.66 -0.27 -17.82
CA PRO A 170 25.47 0.45 -16.84
C PRO A 170 24.67 1.52 -16.08
N LEU A 171 23.90 2.34 -16.78
CA LEU A 171 23.07 3.38 -16.18
C LEU A 171 21.93 2.79 -15.36
N ALA A 172 21.28 1.73 -15.86
CA ALA A 172 20.26 0.97 -15.12
C ALA A 172 20.81 0.46 -13.79
N ARG A 173 22.02 -0.10 -13.79
CA ARG A 173 22.71 -0.58 -12.59
C ARG A 173 22.88 0.54 -11.56
N GLY A 174 23.25 1.74 -12.00
CA GLY A 174 23.41 2.91 -11.12
C GLY A 174 22.11 3.25 -10.37
N TYR A 175 20.97 3.24 -11.06
CA TYR A 175 19.67 3.46 -10.43
C TYR A 175 19.30 2.35 -9.43
N TYR A 176 19.51 1.08 -9.80
CA TYR A 176 19.27 -0.04 -8.89
C TYR A 176 20.16 0.01 -7.64
N GLN A 177 21.43 0.38 -7.76
CA GLN A 177 22.34 0.49 -6.62
C GLN A 177 21.94 1.61 -5.67
N ARG A 178 21.49 2.78 -6.19
CA ARG A 178 20.93 3.86 -5.37
C ARG A 178 19.68 3.38 -4.62
N ALA A 179 18.79 2.67 -5.30
CA ALA A 179 17.59 2.10 -4.68
C ALA A 179 17.94 1.06 -3.61
N LEU A 180 18.89 0.17 -3.90
CA LEU A 180 19.31 -0.93 -3.02
C LEU A 180 19.74 -0.43 -1.65
N GLY A 181 20.57 0.62 -1.57
CA GLY A 181 21.00 1.20 -0.29
C GLY A 181 19.83 1.68 0.58
N LEU A 182 18.87 2.39 -0.04
CA LEU A 182 17.70 2.92 0.64
C LEU A 182 16.72 1.82 1.06
N ILE A 183 16.48 0.84 0.18
CA ILE A 183 15.58 -0.28 0.43
C ILE A 183 16.15 -1.15 1.56
N ARG A 184 17.45 -1.46 1.51
CA ARG A 184 18.10 -2.25 2.55
C ARG A 184 18.00 -1.59 3.91
N ALA A 185 18.29 -0.29 4.00
CA ALA A 185 18.17 0.45 5.25
C ALA A 185 16.74 0.45 5.84
N LYS A 186 15.70 0.38 5.01
CA LYS A 186 14.30 0.25 5.46
C LYS A 186 13.98 -1.19 5.87
N ALA A 187 14.42 -2.17 5.10
CA ALA A 187 14.23 -3.60 5.37
C ALA A 187 14.88 -3.99 6.71
N ASP A 188 16.11 -3.52 6.97
CA ASP A 188 16.84 -3.76 8.22
C ASP A 188 16.12 -3.16 9.45
N ARG A 189 15.26 -2.15 9.25
CA ARG A 189 14.37 -1.59 10.28
C ARG A 189 13.04 -2.33 10.43
N GLY A 190 12.81 -3.39 9.66
CA GLY A 190 11.61 -4.21 9.72
C GLY A 190 10.47 -3.75 8.79
N ASP A 191 10.75 -2.88 7.80
CA ASP A 191 9.73 -2.54 6.79
C ASP A 191 9.50 -3.72 5.85
N ALA A 192 8.33 -4.35 5.99
CA ALA A 192 7.97 -5.57 5.25
C ALA A 192 7.95 -5.36 3.73
N GLN A 193 7.51 -4.18 3.27
CA GLN A 193 7.47 -3.88 1.84
C GLN A 193 8.88 -3.75 1.25
N SER A 194 9.78 -3.08 1.98
CA SER A 194 11.19 -2.96 1.58
C SER A 194 11.90 -4.31 1.62
N ALA A 195 11.64 -5.16 2.61
CA ALA A 195 12.18 -6.51 2.67
C ALA A 195 11.72 -7.36 1.47
N LEU A 196 10.43 -7.28 1.09
CA LEU A 196 9.94 -7.95 -0.12
C LEU A 196 10.64 -7.43 -1.38
N THR A 197 10.73 -6.11 -1.52
CA THR A 197 11.38 -5.49 -2.68
C THR A 197 12.85 -5.89 -2.77
N LEU A 198 13.56 -5.91 -1.64
CA LEU A 198 14.96 -6.37 -1.57
C LEU A 198 15.09 -7.83 -2.00
N GLY A 199 14.18 -8.69 -1.55
CA GLY A 199 14.12 -10.09 -1.98
C GLY A 199 13.96 -10.24 -3.48
N LEU A 200 13.07 -9.46 -4.09
CA LEU A 200 12.88 -9.46 -5.56
C LEU A 200 14.12 -8.94 -6.31
N MET A 201 14.81 -7.92 -5.77
CA MET A 201 16.05 -7.41 -6.35
C MET A 201 17.15 -8.48 -6.37
N TYR A 202 17.32 -9.24 -5.29
CA TYR A 202 18.26 -10.37 -5.23
C TYR A 202 17.87 -11.48 -6.21
N ALA A 203 16.59 -11.86 -6.26
CA ALA A 203 16.11 -12.91 -7.15
C ALA A 203 16.33 -12.57 -8.64
N ARG A 204 16.19 -11.29 -9.02
CA ARG A 204 16.32 -10.82 -10.42
C ARG A 204 17.70 -10.27 -10.79
N GLY A 205 18.60 -10.09 -9.84
CA GLY A 205 19.90 -9.48 -10.08
C GLY A 205 19.82 -7.98 -10.40
N GLN A 206 18.86 -7.26 -9.83
CA GLN A 206 18.69 -5.83 -10.05
C GLN A 206 19.73 -5.03 -9.25
N GLY A 207 20.81 -4.57 -9.92
CA GLY A 207 21.90 -3.80 -9.32
C GLY A 207 22.94 -4.62 -8.53
N LEU A 208 22.76 -5.93 -8.43
CA LEU A 208 23.62 -6.88 -7.75
C LEU A 208 23.64 -8.23 -8.50
N ALA A 209 24.50 -9.15 -8.10
CA ALA A 209 24.48 -10.50 -8.66
C ALA A 209 23.18 -11.22 -8.22
N PRO A 210 22.53 -12.00 -9.13
CA PRO A 210 21.37 -12.79 -8.75
C PRO A 210 21.70 -13.79 -7.65
N ASP A 211 20.94 -13.78 -6.58
CA ASP A 211 20.98 -14.75 -5.48
C ASP A 211 19.57 -15.14 -5.05
N PRO A 212 19.01 -16.22 -5.62
CA PRO A 212 17.65 -16.66 -5.29
C PRO A 212 17.49 -17.09 -3.83
N VAL A 213 18.55 -17.56 -3.17
CA VAL A 213 18.52 -18.00 -1.76
C VAL A 213 18.40 -16.79 -0.85
N GLU A 214 19.28 -15.79 -1.03
CA GLU A 214 19.20 -14.53 -0.29
C GLU A 214 17.90 -13.79 -0.59
N GLY A 215 17.45 -13.79 -1.86
CA GLY A 215 16.18 -13.24 -2.28
C GLY A 215 14.99 -13.84 -1.51
N PHE A 216 14.92 -15.16 -1.45
CA PHE A 216 13.87 -15.85 -0.74
C PHE A 216 13.97 -15.66 0.79
N ALA A 217 15.17 -15.57 1.36
CA ALA A 217 15.37 -15.24 2.76
C ALA A 217 14.75 -13.89 3.14
N TRP A 218 14.99 -12.85 2.35
CA TRP A 218 14.37 -11.53 2.55
C TRP A 218 12.85 -11.55 2.37
N MET A 219 12.33 -12.36 1.44
CA MET A 219 10.88 -12.54 1.29
C MET A 219 10.26 -13.22 2.52
N LEU A 220 10.94 -14.19 3.14
CA LEU A 220 10.50 -14.82 4.40
C LEU A 220 10.48 -13.80 5.54
N VAL A 221 11.50 -12.95 5.68
CA VAL A 221 11.54 -11.85 6.64
C VAL A 221 10.34 -10.91 6.43
N ALA A 222 10.06 -10.54 5.19
CA ALA A 222 8.91 -9.72 4.85
C ALA A 222 7.57 -10.37 5.28
N GLY A 223 7.45 -11.69 5.11
CA GLY A 223 6.29 -12.46 5.53
C GLY A 223 6.04 -12.43 7.06
N GLN A 224 7.10 -12.41 7.86
CA GLN A 224 7.03 -12.31 9.32
C GLN A 224 6.55 -10.93 9.80
N HIS A 225 6.77 -9.88 9.00
CA HIS A 225 6.36 -8.50 9.30
C HIS A 225 4.98 -8.11 8.73
N GLY A 226 4.12 -9.08 8.40
CA GLY A 226 2.69 -8.83 8.18
C GLY A 226 2.30 -8.44 6.75
N LEU A 227 2.84 -9.09 5.76
CA LEU A 227 2.44 -8.88 4.36
C LEU A 227 0.97 -9.20 4.08
N PRO A 228 0.25 -8.36 3.29
CA PRO A 228 -1.08 -8.68 2.78
C PRO A 228 -1.08 -9.96 1.91
N GLY A 229 -2.24 -10.64 1.83
CA GLY A 229 -2.38 -11.97 1.21
C GLY A 229 -1.86 -12.12 -0.22
N LEU A 230 -1.96 -11.10 -1.07
CA LEU A 230 -1.43 -11.11 -2.45
C LEU A 230 0.11 -11.20 -2.51
N GLN A 231 0.80 -10.63 -1.52
CA GLN A 231 2.25 -10.70 -1.42
C GLN A 231 2.73 -12.06 -0.92
N ARG A 232 1.93 -12.77 -0.11
CA ARG A 232 2.17 -14.17 0.26
C ARG A 232 2.10 -15.11 -0.96
N PHE A 233 1.25 -14.80 -1.94
CA PHE A 233 1.16 -15.59 -3.16
C PHE A 233 2.41 -15.47 -4.04
N ALA A 234 3.00 -14.28 -4.13
CA ALA A 234 4.29 -14.06 -4.81
C ALA A 234 5.41 -14.90 -4.16
N LEU A 235 5.45 -14.97 -2.83
CA LEU A 235 6.37 -15.84 -2.09
C LEU A 235 6.24 -17.31 -2.46
N LEU A 236 5.01 -17.80 -2.65
CA LEU A 236 4.77 -19.20 -3.03
C LEU A 236 5.23 -19.52 -4.45
N ILE A 237 5.16 -18.55 -5.38
CA ILE A 237 5.64 -18.72 -6.75
C ILE A 237 7.16 -18.80 -6.78
N GLU A 238 7.84 -17.86 -6.13
CA GLU A 238 9.31 -17.84 -6.04
C GLU A 238 9.84 -19.09 -5.32
N ALA A 239 9.18 -19.54 -4.25
CA ALA A 239 9.55 -20.75 -3.53
C ALA A 239 9.50 -22.02 -4.40
N ARG A 240 8.65 -22.06 -5.45
CA ARG A 240 8.57 -23.20 -6.37
C ARG A 240 9.78 -23.31 -7.28
N GLN A 241 10.51 -22.23 -7.51
CA GLN A 241 11.71 -22.20 -8.36
C GLN A 241 12.96 -22.70 -7.63
N LEU A 242 12.91 -22.80 -6.29
CA LEU A 242 14.02 -23.23 -5.45
C LEU A 242 13.95 -24.75 -5.15
N THR A 243 15.11 -25.38 -5.12
CA THR A 243 15.21 -26.77 -4.61
C THR A 243 14.91 -26.82 -3.10
N PRO A 244 14.56 -28.00 -2.55
CA PRO A 244 14.35 -28.15 -1.12
C PRO A 244 15.54 -27.71 -0.27
N ALA A 245 16.77 -27.97 -0.71
CA ALA A 245 18.00 -27.55 -0.05
C ALA A 245 18.16 -26.02 -0.04
N GLN A 246 17.89 -25.36 -1.16
CA GLN A 246 17.94 -23.90 -1.26
C GLN A 246 16.86 -23.24 -0.36
N ARG A 247 15.67 -23.81 -0.29
CA ARG A 247 14.61 -23.32 0.62
C ARG A 247 15.02 -23.44 2.09
N ALA A 248 15.63 -24.56 2.47
CA ALA A 248 16.15 -24.74 3.83
C ALA A 248 17.27 -23.74 4.15
N ALA A 249 18.22 -23.54 3.22
CA ALA A 249 19.28 -22.53 3.38
C ALA A 249 18.72 -21.11 3.54
N ALA A 250 17.73 -20.75 2.72
CA ALA A 250 17.05 -19.45 2.83
C ALA A 250 16.29 -19.27 4.16
N ALA A 251 15.67 -20.32 4.68
CA ALA A 251 15.00 -20.29 5.98
C ALA A 251 15.98 -20.03 7.13
N GLU A 252 17.15 -20.68 7.12
CA GLU A 252 18.22 -20.42 8.09
C GLU A 252 18.78 -19.00 7.95
N ARG A 253 19.01 -18.56 6.72
CA ARG A 253 19.44 -17.19 6.44
C ARG A 253 18.45 -16.14 6.95
N ALA A 254 17.15 -16.35 6.74
CA ALA A 254 16.10 -15.46 7.24
C ALA A 254 16.12 -15.27 8.75
N LYS A 255 16.42 -16.34 9.53
CA LYS A 255 16.58 -16.25 10.99
C LYS A 255 17.71 -15.30 11.40
N ALA A 256 18.79 -15.26 10.63
CA ALA A 256 19.93 -14.38 10.86
C ALA A 256 19.65 -12.92 10.47
N LEU A 257 18.74 -12.69 9.51
CA LEU A 257 18.38 -11.37 9.01
C LEU A 257 17.36 -10.63 9.87
N VAL A 258 16.61 -11.34 10.72
CA VAL A 258 15.62 -10.71 11.62
C VAL A 258 16.34 -9.81 12.63
N PRO A 259 16.02 -8.50 12.70
CA PRO A 259 16.65 -7.59 13.64
C PRO A 259 16.49 -8.08 15.08
N GLN A 260 17.59 -8.10 15.84
CA GLN A 260 17.61 -8.60 17.25
C GLN A 260 16.64 -7.86 18.20
N LYS A 261 16.15 -6.67 17.82
CA LYS A 261 15.16 -5.93 18.58
C LYS A 261 13.78 -6.62 18.65
N ALA A 262 13.43 -7.44 17.67
CA ALA A 262 12.17 -8.20 17.71
C ALA A 262 12.21 -9.36 18.72
N LYS A 263 13.38 -9.89 19.05
CA LYS A 263 13.56 -10.98 20.02
C LYS A 263 13.31 -10.58 21.49
N LYS A 264 13.34 -9.27 21.82
CA LYS A 264 13.11 -8.79 23.21
C LYS A 264 11.65 -8.51 23.56
N GLN A 265 10.71 -8.59 22.59
CA GLN A 265 9.28 -8.36 22.83
C GLN A 265 8.45 -9.66 22.94
N THR A 266 9.07 -10.82 22.74
CA THR A 266 8.40 -12.15 22.83
C THR A 266 8.98 -13.06 23.90
N GLY A 267 9.75 -12.51 24.83
CA GLY A 267 10.27 -13.22 25.99
C GLY A 267 9.69 -12.70 27.30
#